data_f37beaca24525da5e853a4e0091e769c
#
_entry.id   f37beaca24525da5e853a4e0091e769c
#
_cell.length_a   1.000
_cell.length_b   1.000
_cell.length_c   1.000
_cell.angle_alpha   90.00
_cell.angle_beta   90.00
_cell.angle_gamma   90.00
#
_symmetry.space_group_name_H-M   'P 1'
#
loop_
_entity.id
_entity.type
_entity.pdbx_description
1 polymer ?
#
loop_
_entity_poly.entity_id
_entity_poly.type
_entity_poly.pdbx_seq_one_letter_code
_entity_poly.pdbx_strand_id
1 'polypeptide(L)' 'MTLKEAAALLGVTAANLRGAIARGALKAKKLGRDWLVTPAEVERYRTDHRRG' A
#
# COMPACT_ATOMS: atom_id res chain seq x y z
N MET A 1 8.65 2.44 3.67
CA MET A 1 7.72 2.44 4.81
C MET A 1 6.99 1.13 4.91
N THR A 2 6.51 0.80 6.09
CA THR A 2 5.78 -0.43 6.29
C THR A 2 4.35 -0.29 5.79
N LEU A 3 3.69 -1.44 5.60
CA LEU A 3 2.30 -1.45 5.16
C LEU A 3 1.41 -0.70 6.14
N LYS A 4 1.70 -0.85 7.43
CA LYS A 4 0.94 -0.18 8.46
C LYS A 4 1.05 1.34 8.35
N GLU A 5 2.25 1.82 8.08
CA GLU A 5 2.48 3.25 7.90
C GLU A 5 1.76 3.76 6.66
N ALA A 6 1.83 3.00 5.59
CA ALA A 6 1.16 3.38 4.35
C ALA A 6 -0.36 3.43 4.55
N ALA A 7 -0.89 2.47 5.31
CA ALA A 7 -2.33 2.45 5.59
C ALA A 7 -2.75 3.69 6.35
N ALA A 8 -1.95 4.11 7.32
CA ALA A 8 -2.25 5.31 8.10
C ALA A 8 -2.23 6.55 7.21
N LEU A 9 -1.26 6.63 6.31
CA LEU A 9 -1.16 7.76 5.38
C LEU A 9 -2.34 7.82 4.44
N LEU A 10 -2.79 6.66 3.98
CA LEU A 10 -3.89 6.58 3.01
C LEU A 10 -5.27 6.62 3.66
N GLY A 11 -5.33 6.48 4.97
CA GLY A 11 -6.60 6.46 5.68
C GLY A 11 -7.37 5.17 5.45
N VAL A 12 -6.67 4.08 5.23
CA VAL A 12 -7.30 2.77 5.02
C VAL A 12 -6.69 1.76 5.99
N THR A 13 -7.20 0.53 5.97
CA THR A 13 -6.67 -0.52 6.83
C THR A 13 -5.53 -1.25 6.15
N ALA A 14 -4.67 -1.87 6.95
CA ALA A 14 -3.58 -2.68 6.39
C ALA A 14 -4.15 -3.86 5.60
N ALA A 15 -5.27 -4.40 6.04
CA ALA A 15 -5.93 -5.49 5.32
C ALA A 15 -6.34 -5.06 3.92
N ASN A 16 -6.80 -3.82 3.79
CA ASN A 16 -7.18 -3.24 2.50
C ASN A 16 -5.97 -3.22 1.57
N LEU A 17 -4.83 -2.78 2.08
CA LEU A 17 -3.60 -2.71 1.28
C LEU A 17 -3.07 -4.08 0.93
N ARG A 18 -3.25 -5.05 1.81
CA ARG A 18 -2.86 -6.42 1.50
C ARG A 18 -3.64 -6.94 0.30
N GLY A 19 -4.93 -6.63 0.26
CA GLY A 19 -5.76 -7.00 -0.87
C GLY A 19 -5.29 -6.34 -2.14
N ALA A 20 -4.89 -5.07 -2.05
CA ALA A 20 -4.37 -4.35 -3.19
C ALA A 20 -3.08 -4.97 -3.70
N ILE A 21 -2.21 -5.41 -2.80
CA ILE A 21 -0.97 -6.07 -3.16
C ILE A 21 -1.27 -7.40 -3.87
N ALA A 22 -2.22 -8.15 -3.34
CA ALA A 22 -2.60 -9.44 -3.92
C ALA A 22 -3.16 -9.28 -5.32
N ARG A 23 -3.89 -8.19 -5.56
CA ARG A 23 -4.46 -7.91 -6.88
C ARG A 23 -3.44 -7.31 -7.84
N GLY A 24 -2.28 -6.91 -7.35
CA GLY A 24 -1.29 -6.27 -8.16
C GLY A 24 -1.51 -4.77 -8.33
N ALA A 25 -2.45 -4.21 -7.58
CA ALA A 25 -2.73 -2.77 -7.66
C ALA A 25 -1.69 -1.95 -6.91
N LEU A 26 -1.08 -2.54 -5.89
CA LEU A 26 -0.05 -1.88 -5.11
C LEU A 26 1.20 -2.77 -5.11
N LYS A 27 2.31 -2.20 -5.49
CA LYS A 27 3.58 -2.94 -5.48
C LYS A 27 4.24 -2.79 -4.12
N ALA A 28 4.65 -3.91 -3.57
CA ALA A 28 5.32 -3.93 -2.29
C ALA A 28 6.35 -5.04 -2.28
N LYS A 29 7.36 -4.87 -1.44
CA LYS A 29 8.41 -5.86 -1.30
C LYS A 29 8.20 -6.58 0.02
N LYS A 30 8.17 -7.89 -0.02
CA LYS A 30 8.02 -8.68 1.19
C LYS A 30 9.36 -8.80 1.88
N LEU A 31 9.40 -8.43 3.15
CA LEU A 31 10.60 -8.52 3.96
C LEU A 31 10.24 -9.27 5.24
N GLY A 32 10.57 -10.54 5.28
CA GLY A 32 10.18 -11.39 6.40
C GLY A 32 8.67 -11.49 6.46
N ARG A 33 8.10 -11.04 7.56
CA ARG A 33 6.65 -11.07 7.76
C ARG A 33 5.97 -9.78 7.32
N ASP A 34 6.77 -8.76 7.05
CA ASP A 34 6.23 -7.44 6.73
C ASP A 34 6.31 -7.13 5.26
N TRP A 35 5.50 -6.20 4.86
CA TRP A 35 5.53 -5.65 3.52
C TRP A 35 6.12 -4.26 3.60
N LEU A 36 7.02 -3.96 2.67
CA LEU A 36 7.61 -2.63 2.56
C LEU A 36 7.14 -1.99 1.27
N VAL A 37 6.67 -0.76 1.37
CA VAL A 37 6.27 0.02 0.21
C VAL A 37 7.09 1.30 0.20
N THR A 38 7.35 1.83 -1.00
CA THR A 38 8.07 3.09 -1.13
C THR A 38 7.07 4.23 -1.09
N PRO A 39 7.51 5.42 -0.67
CA PRO A 39 6.64 6.60 -0.69
C PRO A 39 6.09 6.87 -2.09
N ALA A 40 6.88 6.60 -3.11
CA ALA A 40 6.44 6.80 -4.49
C ALA A 40 5.27 5.89 -4.83
N GLU A 41 5.30 4.63 -4.39
CA GLU A 41 4.21 3.70 -4.63
C GLU A 41 2.95 4.13 -3.89
N VAL A 42 3.11 4.60 -2.67
CA VAL A 42 1.98 5.07 -1.87
C VAL A 42 1.31 6.25 -2.56
N GLU A 43 2.10 7.18 -3.05
CA GLU A 43 1.56 8.35 -3.76
C GLU A 43 0.84 7.95 -5.03
N ARG A 44 1.41 7.02 -5.78
CA ARG A 44 0.80 6.55 -7.01
C ARG A 44 -0.52 5.85 -6.73
N TYR A 45 -0.54 4.99 -5.75
CA TYR A 45 -1.75 4.26 -5.37
C TYR A 45 -2.84 5.22 -4.90
N ARG A 46 -2.45 6.18 -4.10
CA ARG A 46 -3.37 7.18 -3.60
C ARG A 46 -4.01 7.98 -4.73
N THR A 47 -3.19 8.39 -5.70
CA THR A 47 -3.68 9.14 -6.84
C THR A 47 -4.65 8.32 -7.67
N ASP A 48 -4.29 7.08 -7.96
CA ASP A 48 -5.16 6.19 -8.73
C ASP A 48 -6.49 5.96 -8.01
N HIS A 49 -6.43 5.78 -6.71
CA HIS A 49 -7.63 5.48 -5.93
C HIS A 49 -8.59 6.67 -5.83
N ARG A 50 -8.04 7.86 -5.88
CA ARG A 50 -8.86 9.07 -5.78
C ARG A 50 -9.73 9.30 -6.99
N ARG A 51 -9.32 8.78 -8.11
CA ARG A 51 -10.05 8.97 -9.36
C ARG A 51 -11.32 8.14 -9.43
N GLY A 52 -11.31 7.03 -8.74
CA GLY A 52 -12.42 6.07 -8.71
C GLY A 52 -13.60 6.61 -8.03
#